data_dc40ccdc367b0aa9d04b1eea6d165aeb
#
_entry.id   dc40ccdc367b0aa9d04b1eea6d165aeb
#
_cell.length_a   1.000
_cell.length_b   1.000
_cell.length_c   1.000
_cell.angle_alpha   90.00
_cell.angle_beta   90.00
_cell.angle_gamma   90.00
#
_symmetry.space_group_name_H-M   'P 1'
#
loop_
_entity.id
_entity.type
_entity.pdbx_description
1 polymer ?
#
loop_
_entity_poly.entity_id
_entity_poly.type
_entity_poly.pdbx_seq_one_letter_code
_entity_poly.pdbx_strand_id
1 'polypeptide(L)'
;MRLLIILAQYHPALNPNVYRWRAIATHWIAQGHEVHVLCTKRSGLPDEAVLEGVQIHRAGQNSLLDWFYNLLYITRRRGEAGGDLPSRHGALRKGLEKLVDIGWRSLYWPDGRCLWHRPGKKRALHLLKTYPFDGMISVGAPFTAHLIGLACKRSDKRLKWLVDIEDPFAFVDAYFINNRLLYRRLNFRAEAAVLEAADAIAVTVDTAKETYGHYFPGIETNVTVVPPLFDPTLVAAPDFDGFEPGCIHLSYLGAFYAPIRTPDAALKLLNLLLERHPEFQPRLRIHFFGEIEYAVKAAFEQYPRLLPNLHLHGLVEREQVAAAMANTTFLLNIGNTTTYNLPSKSADYLASGKPVIHLSASEPDTFVAFMADHPMLLSLKTEAIGAEATDLLAKFLADFENRQLSAEAIEARIKPYRAAQIAEAYLRMLE
;
A
#
# COMPACT_ATOMS: atom_id res chain seq x y z
N MET A 1 -13.96 -11.50 -23.01
CA MET A 1 -12.96 -12.43 -22.46
C MET A 1 -13.48 -13.01 -21.16
N ARG A 2 -13.05 -14.24 -20.82
CA ARG A 2 -13.24 -14.85 -19.50
C ARG A 2 -11.91 -14.84 -18.76
N LEU A 3 -11.86 -14.18 -17.59
CA LEU A 3 -10.64 -13.89 -16.88
C LEU A 3 -10.62 -14.53 -15.49
N LEU A 4 -9.47 -15.10 -15.09
CA LEU A 4 -9.24 -15.61 -13.74
C LEU A 4 -8.24 -14.71 -12.99
N ILE A 5 -8.67 -14.10 -11.89
CA ILE A 5 -7.81 -13.33 -11.00
C ILE A 5 -7.49 -14.16 -9.76
N ILE A 6 -6.21 -14.33 -9.45
CA ILE A 6 -5.72 -15.06 -8.27
C ILE A 6 -5.10 -14.05 -7.31
N LEU A 7 -5.78 -13.75 -6.20
CA LEU A 7 -5.29 -12.88 -5.15
C LEU A 7 -5.70 -13.40 -3.77
N ALA A 8 -4.88 -13.17 -2.75
CA ALA A 8 -5.11 -13.80 -1.44
C ALA A 8 -6.37 -13.31 -0.73
N GLN A 9 -6.74 -12.06 -0.91
CA GLN A 9 -7.91 -11.47 -0.26
C GLN A 9 -8.79 -10.77 -1.29
N TYR A 10 -10.10 -10.91 -1.13
CA TYR A 10 -11.11 -10.22 -1.89
C TYR A 10 -12.24 -9.76 -0.96
N HIS A 11 -13.22 -9.04 -1.49
CA HIS A 11 -14.36 -8.54 -0.70
C HIS A 11 -14.93 -9.63 0.26
N PRO A 12 -15.22 -9.28 1.53
CA PRO A 12 -15.30 -7.97 2.18
C PRO A 12 -14.02 -7.51 2.92
N ALA A 13 -12.85 -7.99 2.55
CA ALA A 13 -11.61 -7.46 3.12
C ALA A 13 -11.39 -6.00 2.66
N LEU A 14 -10.83 -5.18 3.57
CA LEU A 14 -10.59 -3.75 3.36
C LEU A 14 -9.07 -3.51 3.25
N ASN A 15 -8.53 -3.56 2.04
CA ASN A 15 -7.15 -3.20 1.76
C ASN A 15 -7.01 -2.64 0.33
N PRO A 16 -5.93 -1.92 0.01
CA PRO A 16 -5.74 -1.28 -1.30
C PRO A 16 -5.90 -2.22 -2.49
N ASN A 17 -5.34 -3.44 -2.42
CA ASN A 17 -5.41 -4.43 -3.49
C ASN A 17 -6.85 -4.88 -3.77
N VAL A 18 -7.63 -5.08 -2.71
CA VAL A 18 -9.04 -5.47 -2.86
C VAL A 18 -9.83 -4.36 -3.55
N TYR A 19 -9.60 -3.10 -3.18
CA TYR A 19 -10.26 -1.96 -3.83
C TYR A 19 -9.86 -1.85 -5.29
N ARG A 20 -8.55 -1.92 -5.58
CA ARG A 20 -8.02 -1.88 -6.94
C ARG A 20 -8.66 -2.96 -7.82
N TRP A 21 -8.55 -4.20 -7.41
CA TRP A 21 -9.02 -5.34 -8.21
C TRP A 21 -10.54 -5.46 -8.26
N ARG A 22 -11.26 -4.97 -7.25
CA ARG A 22 -12.72 -4.85 -7.31
C ARG A 22 -13.14 -3.82 -8.37
N ALA A 23 -12.55 -2.62 -8.36
CA ALA A 23 -12.86 -1.58 -9.33
C ALA A 23 -12.56 -2.03 -10.77
N ILE A 24 -11.42 -2.69 -11.00
CA ILE A 24 -11.04 -3.25 -12.30
C ILE A 24 -12.04 -4.34 -12.73
N ALA A 25 -12.31 -5.31 -11.86
CA ALA A 25 -13.23 -6.42 -12.15
C ALA A 25 -14.67 -5.92 -12.46
N THR A 26 -15.19 -4.98 -11.67
CA THR A 26 -16.50 -4.37 -11.92
C THR A 26 -16.55 -3.64 -13.26
N HIS A 27 -15.47 -2.95 -13.63
CA HIS A 27 -15.37 -2.30 -14.93
C HIS A 27 -15.40 -3.31 -16.07
N TRP A 28 -14.66 -4.41 -15.98
CA TRP A 28 -14.68 -5.49 -16.97
C TRP A 28 -16.04 -6.18 -17.10
N ILE A 29 -16.73 -6.41 -15.98
CA ILE A 29 -18.12 -6.94 -16.01
C ILE A 29 -19.04 -5.97 -16.79
N ALA A 30 -18.94 -4.66 -16.54
CA ALA A 30 -19.72 -3.67 -17.26
C ALA A 30 -19.42 -3.63 -18.78
N GLN A 31 -18.23 -4.08 -19.20
CA GLN A 31 -17.84 -4.24 -20.59
C GLN A 31 -18.24 -5.60 -21.20
N GLY A 32 -18.91 -6.46 -20.45
CA GLY A 32 -19.36 -7.77 -20.91
C GLY A 32 -18.33 -8.88 -20.81
N HIS A 33 -17.24 -8.68 -20.04
CA HIS A 33 -16.29 -9.75 -19.71
C HIS A 33 -16.83 -10.61 -18.55
N GLU A 34 -16.45 -11.87 -18.51
CA GLU A 34 -16.71 -12.78 -17.41
C GLU A 34 -15.47 -12.84 -16.49
N VAL A 35 -15.66 -12.49 -15.21
CA VAL A 35 -14.54 -12.39 -14.26
C VAL A 35 -14.73 -13.35 -13.10
N HIS A 36 -13.73 -14.21 -12.90
CA HIS A 36 -13.62 -15.11 -11.78
C HIS A 36 -12.48 -14.67 -10.87
N VAL A 37 -12.72 -14.72 -9.56
CA VAL A 37 -11.71 -14.41 -8.54
C VAL A 37 -11.49 -15.62 -7.66
N LEU A 38 -10.25 -16.09 -7.57
CA LEU A 38 -9.84 -17.12 -6.61
C LEU A 38 -9.10 -16.46 -5.44
N CYS A 39 -9.65 -16.64 -4.23
CA CYS A 39 -9.06 -16.09 -3.01
C CYS A 39 -9.08 -17.08 -1.85
N THR A 40 -8.50 -16.67 -0.69
CA THR A 40 -8.53 -17.47 0.53
C THR A 40 -9.94 -17.53 1.15
N LYS A 41 -10.25 -18.60 1.85
CA LYS A 41 -11.46 -18.70 2.67
C LYS A 41 -11.41 -17.70 3.82
N ARG A 42 -12.57 -17.19 4.19
CA ARG A 42 -12.79 -16.36 5.37
C ARG A 42 -13.94 -16.93 6.18
N SER A 43 -13.79 -16.99 7.49
CA SER A 43 -14.84 -17.49 8.38
C SER A 43 -16.17 -16.73 8.18
N GLY A 44 -17.26 -17.45 8.12
CA GLY A 44 -18.60 -16.89 7.92
C GLY A 44 -18.97 -16.56 6.46
N LEU A 45 -18.07 -16.78 5.49
CA LEU A 45 -18.37 -16.56 4.08
C LEU A 45 -18.47 -17.91 3.31
N PRO A 46 -19.39 -18.02 2.33
CA PRO A 46 -19.51 -19.19 1.49
C PRO A 46 -18.29 -19.37 0.58
N ASP A 47 -18.03 -20.61 0.16
CA ASP A 47 -16.92 -20.96 -0.74
C ASP A 47 -17.12 -20.38 -2.15
N GLU A 48 -18.37 -20.25 -2.57
CA GLU A 48 -18.80 -19.67 -3.84
C GLU A 48 -19.74 -18.50 -3.59
N ALA A 49 -19.54 -17.41 -4.30
CA ALA A 49 -20.40 -16.23 -4.24
C ALA A 49 -20.35 -15.45 -5.55
N VAL A 50 -21.36 -14.66 -5.80
CA VAL A 50 -21.39 -13.66 -6.88
C VAL A 50 -21.54 -12.30 -6.25
N LEU A 51 -20.68 -11.36 -6.60
CA LEU A 51 -20.73 -9.98 -6.15
C LEU A 51 -20.50 -9.04 -7.34
N GLU A 52 -21.44 -8.17 -7.62
CA GLU A 52 -21.33 -7.21 -8.74
C GLU A 52 -21.02 -7.90 -10.08
N GLY A 53 -21.55 -9.12 -10.28
CA GLY A 53 -21.28 -9.96 -11.46
C GLY A 53 -20.00 -10.79 -11.40
N VAL A 54 -19.10 -10.51 -10.47
CA VAL A 54 -17.83 -11.26 -10.29
C VAL A 54 -18.08 -12.59 -9.60
N GLN A 55 -17.60 -13.69 -10.21
CA GLN A 55 -17.68 -15.05 -9.65
C GLN A 55 -16.53 -15.25 -8.65
N ILE A 56 -16.86 -15.38 -7.37
CA ILE A 56 -15.85 -15.49 -6.29
C ILE A 56 -15.73 -16.96 -5.86
N HIS A 57 -14.51 -17.49 -5.92
CA HIS A 57 -14.15 -18.84 -5.51
C HIS A 57 -13.20 -18.76 -4.31
N ARG A 58 -13.59 -19.31 -3.17
CA ARG A 58 -12.77 -19.33 -1.96
C ARG A 58 -12.20 -20.71 -1.70
N ALA A 59 -10.88 -20.81 -1.55
CA ALA A 59 -10.20 -22.07 -1.28
C ALA A 59 -9.16 -21.95 -0.18
N GLY A 60 -8.92 -23.01 0.57
CA GLY A 60 -8.04 -23.01 1.73
C GLY A 60 -8.73 -22.43 2.97
N GLN A 61 -8.49 -23.05 4.12
CA GLN A 61 -9.00 -22.56 5.39
C GLN A 61 -8.01 -21.56 5.97
N ASN A 62 -8.50 -20.67 6.86
CA ASN A 62 -7.67 -20.02 7.86
C ASN A 62 -6.91 -21.12 8.59
N SER A 63 -5.62 -21.18 8.39
CA SER A 63 -4.79 -22.28 8.83
C SER A 63 -4.46 -22.18 10.31
N LEU A 64 -3.89 -23.24 10.87
CA LEU A 64 -3.22 -23.21 12.18
C LEU A 64 -2.25 -22.03 12.29
N LEU A 65 -1.62 -21.60 11.19
CA LEU A 65 -0.77 -20.42 11.13
C LEU A 65 -1.56 -19.12 11.30
N ASP A 66 -2.74 -18.97 10.68
CA ASP A 66 -3.62 -17.82 10.91
C ASP A 66 -4.13 -17.82 12.36
N TRP A 67 -4.39 -19.00 12.94
CA TRP A 67 -4.74 -19.13 14.35
C TRP A 67 -3.57 -18.75 15.26
N PHE A 68 -2.36 -19.23 14.99
CA PHE A 68 -1.15 -18.84 15.72
C PHE A 68 -0.81 -17.37 15.54
N TYR A 69 -0.93 -16.84 14.32
CA TYR A 69 -0.72 -15.41 14.03
C TYR A 69 -1.74 -14.55 14.77
N ASN A 70 -3.01 -14.94 14.76
CA ASN A 70 -4.06 -14.28 15.54
C ASN A 70 -3.82 -14.41 17.04
N LEU A 71 -3.34 -15.55 17.52
CA LEU A 71 -3.00 -15.74 18.93
C LEU A 71 -1.83 -14.85 19.35
N LEU A 72 -0.76 -14.79 18.56
CA LEU A 72 0.40 -13.91 18.80
C LEU A 72 0.01 -12.43 18.66
N TYR A 73 -0.86 -12.09 17.73
CA TYR A 73 -1.36 -10.73 17.52
C TYR A 73 -2.34 -10.32 18.63
N ILE A 74 -3.20 -11.22 19.11
CA ILE A 74 -4.09 -11.00 20.26
C ILE A 74 -3.27 -10.88 21.55
N THR A 75 -2.22 -11.66 21.74
CA THR A 75 -1.31 -11.52 22.89
C THR A 75 -0.50 -10.22 22.79
N ARG A 76 -0.14 -9.78 21.59
CA ARG A 76 0.48 -8.48 21.35
C ARG A 76 -0.50 -7.33 21.66
N ARG A 77 -1.76 -7.38 21.17
CA ARG A 77 -2.81 -6.40 21.54
C ARG A 77 -3.23 -6.42 23.00
N ARG A 78 -3.28 -7.59 23.65
CA ARG A 78 -3.57 -7.69 25.09
C ARG A 78 -2.45 -7.13 25.97
N GLY A 79 -1.21 -7.20 25.50
CA GLY A 79 -0.08 -6.52 26.14
C GLY A 79 -0.15 -4.98 26.04
N GLU A 80 -0.89 -4.46 25.06
CA GLU A 80 -1.10 -3.01 24.85
C GLU A 80 -2.28 -2.44 25.66
N ALA A 81 -3.23 -3.28 26.08
CA ALA A 81 -4.42 -2.87 26.87
C ALA A 81 -4.22 -2.93 28.40
N GLY A 82 -3.07 -3.39 28.87
CA GLY A 82 -2.74 -3.51 30.28
C GLY A 82 -1.64 -2.53 30.69
N GLY A 83 -2.05 -1.51 31.39
CA GLY A 83 -1.39 -0.47 32.14
C GLY A 83 0.14 -0.50 32.33
N ASP A 84 0.68 0.69 32.31
CA ASP A 84 2.04 1.10 32.63
C ASP A 84 2.76 0.22 33.69
N LEU A 85 3.76 -0.54 33.21
CA LEU A 85 4.88 -0.97 34.02
C LEU A 85 6.16 -0.43 33.39
N PRO A 86 6.95 0.38 34.11
CA PRO A 86 8.21 0.91 33.57
C PRO A 86 9.21 -0.24 33.44
N SER A 87 9.49 -0.66 32.20
CA SER A 87 10.34 -1.82 31.96
C SER A 87 11.81 -1.45 31.92
N ARG A 88 12.56 -1.78 32.95
CA ARG A 88 14.03 -1.88 32.96
C ARG A 88 14.58 -3.03 32.09
N HIS A 89 13.74 -3.76 31.36
CA HIS A 89 14.12 -4.96 30.58
C HIS A 89 14.00 -4.81 29.06
N GLY A 90 14.07 -3.57 28.55
CA GLY A 90 13.77 -3.26 27.13
C GLY A 90 14.67 -3.94 26.09
N ALA A 91 15.97 -4.10 26.35
CA ALA A 91 16.91 -4.63 25.35
C ALA A 91 16.85 -6.16 25.21
N LEU A 92 16.76 -6.88 26.34
CA LEU A 92 16.65 -8.35 26.36
C LEU A 92 15.32 -8.82 25.77
N ARG A 93 14.22 -8.12 26.07
CA ARG A 93 12.90 -8.41 25.50
C ARG A 93 12.88 -8.17 24.00
N LYS A 94 13.41 -7.05 23.50
CA LYS A 94 13.55 -6.77 22.05
C LYS A 94 14.41 -7.83 21.34
N GLY A 95 15.49 -8.30 21.98
CA GLY A 95 16.32 -9.38 21.46
C GLY A 95 15.56 -10.70 21.36
N LEU A 96 14.77 -11.05 22.38
CA LEU A 96 13.95 -12.26 22.38
C LEU A 96 12.81 -12.19 21.37
N GLU A 97 12.12 -11.06 21.26
CA GLU A 97 11.08 -10.82 20.25
C GLU A 97 11.64 -10.96 18.84
N LYS A 98 12.84 -10.43 18.60
CA LYS A 98 13.54 -10.56 17.30
C LYS A 98 13.93 -12.01 16.99
N LEU A 99 14.39 -12.76 17.98
CA LEU A 99 14.71 -14.19 17.81
C LEU A 99 13.46 -15.03 17.53
N VAL A 100 12.35 -14.76 18.23
CA VAL A 100 11.04 -15.40 18.00
C VAL A 100 10.54 -15.08 16.59
N ASP A 101 10.64 -13.83 16.15
CA ASP A 101 10.22 -13.41 14.81
C ASP A 101 11.08 -14.08 13.71
N ILE A 102 12.40 -14.14 13.89
CA ILE A 102 13.30 -14.86 12.97
C ILE A 102 12.99 -16.34 12.96
N GLY A 103 12.80 -16.97 14.11
CA GLY A 103 12.41 -18.38 14.24
C GLY A 103 11.10 -18.66 13.51
N TRP A 104 10.08 -17.84 13.76
CA TRP A 104 8.78 -17.94 13.11
C TRP A 104 8.88 -17.82 11.59
N ARG A 105 9.60 -16.83 11.06
CA ARG A 105 9.81 -16.61 9.62
C ARG A 105 10.65 -17.70 8.95
N SER A 106 11.31 -18.54 9.73
CA SER A 106 12.04 -19.70 9.23
C SER A 106 11.14 -20.94 9.02
N LEU A 107 9.92 -20.93 9.60
CA LEU A 107 9.01 -22.07 9.53
C LEU A 107 8.15 -22.11 8.27
N TYR A 108 8.12 -21.03 7.49
CA TYR A 108 7.29 -20.95 6.30
C TYR A 108 8.03 -20.38 5.09
N TRP A 109 7.60 -20.82 3.92
CA TRP A 109 8.02 -20.31 2.61
C TRP A 109 6.87 -20.48 1.62
N PRO A 110 6.60 -19.52 0.68
CA PRO A 110 7.37 -18.28 0.41
C PRO A 110 7.04 -17.14 1.37
N ASP A 111 5.83 -17.10 1.89
CA ASP A 111 5.28 -16.03 2.73
C ASP A 111 4.25 -16.59 3.73
N GLY A 112 3.68 -15.73 4.57
CA GLY A 112 2.71 -16.12 5.61
C GLY A 112 1.42 -16.77 5.08
N ARG A 113 1.19 -16.79 3.77
CA ARG A 113 0.04 -17.46 3.12
C ARG A 113 0.42 -18.78 2.45
N CYS A 114 1.59 -19.33 2.74
CA CYS A 114 2.11 -20.57 2.12
C CYS A 114 1.13 -21.75 2.17
N LEU A 115 0.31 -21.88 3.23
CA LEU A 115 -0.67 -22.95 3.35
C LEU A 115 -1.83 -22.83 2.34
N TRP A 116 -2.07 -21.64 1.80
CA TRP A 116 -3.02 -21.44 0.71
C TRP A 116 -2.55 -22.05 -0.61
N HIS A 117 -1.24 -22.24 -0.81
CA HIS A 117 -0.69 -22.72 -2.06
C HIS A 117 -1.35 -24.02 -2.54
N ARG A 118 -1.41 -25.07 -1.69
CA ARG A 118 -1.99 -26.37 -2.10
C ARG A 118 -3.48 -26.31 -2.42
N PRO A 119 -4.37 -25.81 -1.53
CA PRO A 119 -5.79 -25.73 -1.83
C PRO A 119 -6.11 -24.73 -2.94
N GLY A 120 -5.43 -23.58 -2.99
CA GLY A 120 -5.56 -22.59 -4.05
C GLY A 120 -5.18 -23.15 -5.41
N LYS A 121 -4.03 -23.83 -5.51
CA LYS A 121 -3.60 -24.54 -6.73
C LYS A 121 -4.64 -25.60 -7.17
N LYS A 122 -5.13 -26.45 -6.24
CA LYS A 122 -6.15 -27.46 -6.55
C LYS A 122 -7.42 -26.82 -7.12
N ARG A 123 -7.87 -25.72 -6.50
CA ARG A 123 -9.06 -24.99 -6.95
C ARG A 123 -8.83 -24.30 -8.30
N ALA A 124 -7.70 -23.63 -8.48
CA ALA A 124 -7.34 -22.98 -9.75
C ALA A 124 -7.33 -23.97 -10.92
N LEU A 125 -6.63 -25.11 -10.75
CA LEU A 125 -6.59 -26.16 -11.78
C LEU A 125 -7.96 -26.78 -12.05
N HIS A 126 -8.85 -26.85 -11.05
CA HIS A 126 -10.22 -27.27 -11.27
C HIS A 126 -11.01 -26.25 -12.09
N LEU A 127 -10.87 -24.96 -11.78
CA LEU A 127 -11.51 -23.88 -12.53
C LEU A 127 -11.07 -23.87 -14.00
N LEU A 128 -9.76 -24.03 -14.28
CA LEU A 128 -9.24 -24.14 -15.65
C LEU A 128 -9.80 -25.32 -16.45
N LYS A 129 -10.19 -26.40 -15.77
CA LYS A 129 -10.86 -27.53 -16.42
C LYS A 129 -12.35 -27.30 -16.64
N THR A 130 -12.98 -26.47 -15.79
CA THR A 130 -14.41 -26.20 -15.82
C THR A 130 -14.77 -25.09 -16.78
N TYR A 131 -13.90 -24.07 -16.87
CA TYR A 131 -14.14 -22.87 -17.66
C TYR A 131 -12.99 -22.64 -18.65
N PRO A 132 -13.28 -22.31 -19.92
CA PRO A 132 -12.26 -21.90 -20.89
C PRO A 132 -11.87 -20.43 -20.62
N PHE A 133 -10.81 -20.22 -19.84
CA PHE A 133 -10.28 -18.87 -19.59
C PHE A 133 -9.42 -18.39 -20.76
N ASP A 134 -9.60 -17.14 -21.16
CA ASP A 134 -8.77 -16.45 -22.15
C ASP A 134 -7.48 -15.93 -21.52
N GLY A 135 -7.55 -15.51 -20.24
CA GLY A 135 -6.40 -14.98 -19.50
C GLY A 135 -6.49 -15.20 -18.01
N MET A 136 -5.34 -15.18 -17.37
CA MET A 136 -5.18 -15.31 -15.93
C MET A 136 -4.26 -14.21 -15.41
N ILE A 137 -4.62 -13.66 -14.25
CA ILE A 137 -3.81 -12.65 -13.55
C ILE A 137 -3.52 -13.19 -12.16
N SER A 138 -2.26 -13.17 -11.73
CA SER A 138 -1.91 -13.38 -10.34
C SER A 138 -1.42 -12.08 -9.73
N VAL A 139 -1.93 -11.73 -8.54
CA VAL A 139 -1.67 -10.46 -7.87
C VAL A 139 -0.73 -10.68 -6.69
N GLY A 140 0.34 -9.92 -6.65
CA GLY A 140 1.38 -9.96 -5.63
C GLY A 140 0.91 -9.51 -4.25
N ALA A 141 1.80 -9.67 -3.29
CA ALA A 141 1.56 -9.60 -1.86
C ALA A 141 0.29 -10.31 -1.40
N PRO A 142 0.29 -11.65 -1.28
CA PRO A 142 1.46 -12.52 -1.10
C PRO A 142 1.99 -13.17 -2.40
N PHE A 143 3.28 -13.50 -2.43
CA PHE A 143 3.92 -14.20 -3.53
C PHE A 143 3.33 -15.61 -3.80
N THR A 144 2.72 -16.21 -2.79
CA THR A 144 1.97 -17.47 -2.91
C THR A 144 0.96 -17.45 -4.08
N ALA A 145 0.34 -16.30 -4.38
CA ALA A 145 -0.57 -16.15 -5.52
C ALA A 145 0.14 -16.42 -6.86
N HIS A 146 1.36 -15.92 -7.02
CA HIS A 146 2.18 -16.15 -8.23
C HIS A 146 2.61 -17.61 -8.37
N LEU A 147 2.89 -18.32 -7.27
CA LEU A 147 3.17 -19.76 -7.31
C LEU A 147 1.96 -20.59 -7.74
N ILE A 148 0.74 -20.16 -7.38
CA ILE A 148 -0.50 -20.77 -7.88
C ILE A 148 -0.63 -20.49 -9.39
N GLY A 149 -0.41 -19.25 -9.83
CA GLY A 149 -0.38 -18.86 -11.24
C GLY A 149 0.63 -19.66 -12.05
N LEU A 150 1.86 -19.80 -11.54
CA LEU A 150 2.90 -20.60 -12.17
C LEU A 150 2.47 -22.08 -12.36
N ALA A 151 1.80 -22.65 -11.38
CA ALA A 151 1.29 -24.02 -11.49
C ALA A 151 0.18 -24.13 -12.56
N CYS A 152 -0.66 -23.12 -12.71
CA CYS A 152 -1.67 -23.04 -13.77
C CYS A 152 -1.02 -22.91 -15.14
N LYS A 153 -0.08 -22.00 -15.32
CA LYS A 153 0.67 -21.78 -16.57
C LYS A 153 1.43 -23.03 -17.02
N ARG A 154 2.02 -23.77 -16.06
CA ARG A 154 2.68 -25.05 -16.34
C ARG A 154 1.71 -26.16 -16.76
N SER A 155 0.45 -26.11 -16.32
CA SER A 155 -0.59 -27.08 -16.72
C SER A 155 -1.20 -26.77 -18.08
N ASP A 156 -1.31 -25.50 -18.45
CA ASP A 156 -1.71 -25.04 -19.78
C ASP A 156 -0.82 -23.89 -20.23
N LYS A 157 0.13 -24.20 -21.12
CA LYS A 157 1.09 -23.22 -21.65
C LYS A 157 0.45 -22.19 -22.58
N ARG A 158 -0.76 -22.46 -23.11
CA ARG A 158 -1.48 -21.52 -24.01
C ARG A 158 -2.22 -20.46 -23.24
N LEU A 159 -2.54 -20.70 -21.95
CA LEU A 159 -3.18 -19.70 -21.10
C LEU A 159 -2.31 -18.45 -20.96
N LYS A 160 -2.81 -17.31 -21.37
CA LYS A 160 -2.13 -16.03 -21.18
C LYS A 160 -2.08 -15.72 -19.67
N TRP A 161 -0.88 -15.45 -19.17
CA TRP A 161 -0.66 -15.20 -17.74
C TRP A 161 0.04 -13.87 -17.53
N LEU A 162 -0.64 -12.95 -16.81
CA LEU A 162 -0.11 -11.70 -16.34
C LEU A 162 0.23 -11.81 -14.85
N VAL A 163 1.42 -11.36 -14.49
CA VAL A 163 1.91 -11.25 -13.11
C VAL A 163 1.83 -9.77 -12.70
N ASP A 164 0.97 -9.44 -11.75
CA ASP A 164 0.85 -8.09 -11.19
C ASP A 164 1.69 -7.99 -9.91
N ILE A 165 2.80 -7.26 -9.99
CA ILE A 165 3.75 -7.10 -8.89
C ILE A 165 3.47 -5.77 -8.20
N GLU A 166 2.85 -5.83 -7.03
CA GLU A 166 2.65 -4.65 -6.19
C GLU A 166 3.88 -4.38 -5.32
N ASP A 167 4.42 -5.46 -4.73
CA ASP A 167 5.65 -5.44 -3.94
C ASP A 167 6.61 -6.52 -4.42
N PRO A 168 7.92 -6.24 -4.52
CA PRO A 168 8.93 -7.23 -4.81
C PRO A 168 8.98 -8.36 -3.77
N PHE A 169 9.49 -9.53 -4.16
CA PHE A 169 9.59 -10.66 -3.26
C PHE A 169 11.04 -11.00 -2.86
N ALA A 170 11.94 -11.22 -3.82
CA ALA A 170 13.26 -11.78 -3.53
C ALA A 170 14.27 -10.75 -3.01
N PHE A 171 14.17 -9.50 -3.46
CA PHE A 171 15.14 -8.45 -3.15
C PHE A 171 14.66 -7.39 -2.15
N VAL A 172 13.46 -7.55 -1.57
CA VAL A 172 12.97 -6.62 -0.55
C VAL A 172 13.88 -6.62 0.68
N ASP A 173 14.43 -5.47 1.01
CA ASP A 173 15.29 -5.26 2.18
C ASP A 173 14.58 -4.55 3.33
N ALA A 174 13.57 -3.76 3.00
CA ALA A 174 12.89 -2.89 3.94
C ALA A 174 12.00 -3.63 4.95
N TYR A 175 11.49 -4.81 4.60
CA TYR A 175 10.72 -5.67 5.50
C TYR A 175 10.96 -7.15 5.18
N PHE A 176 10.72 -8.02 6.16
CA PHE A 176 11.00 -9.45 6.01
C PHE A 176 9.72 -10.22 5.70
N ILE A 177 9.62 -10.77 4.50
CA ILE A 177 8.53 -11.65 4.08
C ILE A 177 8.73 -13.05 4.67
N ASN A 178 9.98 -13.54 4.68
CA ASN A 178 10.42 -14.81 5.27
C ASN A 178 11.86 -14.66 5.81
N ASN A 179 12.47 -15.74 6.30
CA ASN A 179 13.86 -15.70 6.71
C ASN A 179 14.80 -15.61 5.50
N ARG A 180 15.26 -14.39 5.17
CA ARG A 180 16.16 -14.15 4.03
C ARG A 180 17.50 -14.89 4.11
N LEU A 181 18.05 -15.08 5.31
CA LEU A 181 19.31 -15.81 5.47
C LEU A 181 19.16 -17.25 4.99
N LEU A 182 18.00 -17.86 5.28
CA LEU A 182 17.70 -19.22 4.89
C LEU A 182 17.19 -19.33 3.44
N TYR A 183 16.30 -18.41 3.03
CA TYR A 183 15.51 -18.56 1.81
C TYR A 183 15.94 -17.66 0.64
N ARG A 184 16.96 -16.79 0.80
CA ARG A 184 17.34 -15.82 -0.25
C ARG A 184 17.49 -16.46 -1.63
N ARG A 185 18.28 -17.54 -1.73
CA ARG A 185 18.50 -18.24 -3.01
C ARG A 185 17.21 -18.86 -3.56
N LEU A 186 16.36 -19.37 -2.68
CA LEU A 186 15.07 -19.96 -3.05
C LEU A 186 14.09 -18.88 -3.51
N ASN A 187 14.06 -17.72 -2.83
CA ASN A 187 13.24 -16.57 -3.23
C ASN A 187 13.61 -16.12 -4.64
N PHE A 188 14.90 -15.86 -4.92
CA PHE A 188 15.36 -15.47 -6.26
C PHE A 188 15.03 -16.49 -7.35
N ARG A 189 15.24 -17.79 -7.08
CA ARG A 189 14.88 -18.85 -8.04
C ARG A 189 13.39 -18.93 -8.30
N ALA A 190 12.58 -18.76 -7.26
CA ALA A 190 11.13 -18.83 -7.39
C ALA A 190 10.58 -17.62 -8.16
N GLU A 191 11.09 -16.42 -7.85
CA GLU A 191 10.68 -15.21 -8.56
C GLU A 191 11.13 -15.24 -10.02
N ALA A 192 12.37 -15.62 -10.30
CA ALA A 192 12.85 -15.83 -11.67
C ALA A 192 11.94 -16.79 -12.46
N ALA A 193 11.59 -17.94 -11.87
CA ALA A 193 10.72 -18.92 -12.53
C ALA A 193 9.29 -18.40 -12.78
N VAL A 194 8.79 -17.49 -11.95
CA VAL A 194 7.51 -16.78 -12.16
C VAL A 194 7.63 -15.81 -13.33
N LEU A 195 8.66 -14.95 -13.30
CA LEU A 195 8.88 -13.91 -14.29
C LEU A 195 9.16 -14.48 -15.69
N GLU A 196 9.97 -15.54 -15.78
CA GLU A 196 10.28 -16.25 -17.03
C GLU A 196 9.07 -16.95 -17.64
N ALA A 197 8.12 -17.42 -16.82
CA ALA A 197 6.93 -18.13 -17.29
C ALA A 197 5.75 -17.19 -17.61
N ALA A 198 5.77 -15.96 -17.13
CA ALA A 198 4.74 -14.96 -17.38
C ALA A 198 4.77 -14.49 -18.85
N ASP A 199 3.60 -14.28 -19.44
CA ASP A 199 3.48 -13.64 -20.77
C ASP A 199 3.58 -12.12 -20.65
N ALA A 200 3.14 -11.55 -19.50
CA ALA A 200 3.23 -10.13 -19.20
C ALA A 200 3.44 -9.91 -17.69
N ILE A 201 4.12 -8.81 -17.38
CA ILE A 201 4.43 -8.43 -16.00
C ILE A 201 4.01 -6.97 -15.80
N ALA A 202 3.21 -6.69 -14.79
CA ALA A 202 2.85 -5.33 -14.38
C ALA A 202 3.61 -4.93 -13.11
N VAL A 203 4.13 -3.70 -13.10
CA VAL A 203 4.69 -3.02 -11.93
C VAL A 203 4.07 -1.65 -11.78
N THR A 204 4.20 -0.99 -10.63
CA THR A 204 3.49 0.26 -10.36
C THR A 204 4.24 1.52 -10.77
N VAL A 205 5.56 1.47 -10.90
CA VAL A 205 6.44 2.63 -11.20
C VAL A 205 7.64 2.22 -12.06
N ASP A 206 8.21 3.17 -12.81
CA ASP A 206 9.37 2.93 -13.68
C ASP A 206 10.61 2.45 -12.92
N THR A 207 10.85 3.01 -11.74
CA THR A 207 11.97 2.58 -10.89
C THR A 207 11.84 1.12 -10.41
N ALA A 208 10.61 0.60 -10.26
CA ALA A 208 10.39 -0.82 -10.03
C ALA A 208 10.79 -1.65 -11.25
N LYS A 209 10.40 -1.22 -12.47
CA LYS A 209 10.82 -1.86 -13.73
C LYS A 209 12.34 -1.92 -13.85
N GLU A 210 13.04 -0.81 -13.61
CA GLU A 210 14.49 -0.72 -13.62
C GLU A 210 15.13 -1.66 -12.58
N THR A 211 14.58 -1.66 -11.35
CA THR A 211 15.07 -2.52 -10.27
C THR A 211 14.90 -4.01 -10.61
N TYR A 212 13.75 -4.38 -11.20
CA TYR A 212 13.53 -5.75 -11.67
C TYR A 212 14.51 -6.13 -12.79
N GLY A 213 14.78 -5.24 -13.75
CA GLY A 213 15.80 -5.45 -14.79
C GLY A 213 17.21 -5.64 -14.21
N HIS A 214 17.54 -4.92 -13.14
CA HIS A 214 18.82 -5.09 -12.45
C HIS A 214 18.97 -6.48 -11.80
N TYR A 215 17.93 -6.96 -11.10
CA TYR A 215 17.96 -8.24 -10.39
C TYR A 215 17.67 -9.46 -11.27
N PHE A 216 16.90 -9.27 -12.34
CA PHE A 216 16.47 -10.30 -13.29
C PHE A 216 16.66 -9.83 -14.74
N PRO A 217 17.92 -9.79 -15.24
CA PRO A 217 18.22 -9.29 -16.57
C PRO A 217 17.44 -10.04 -17.67
N GLY A 218 16.93 -9.30 -18.64
CA GLY A 218 16.22 -9.85 -19.81
C GLY A 218 14.69 -9.86 -19.70
N ILE A 219 14.11 -9.48 -18.53
CA ILE A 219 12.64 -9.41 -18.37
C ILE A 219 12.04 -8.06 -18.78
N GLU A 220 12.87 -7.04 -19.00
CA GLU A 220 12.45 -5.64 -19.14
C GLU A 220 11.46 -5.43 -20.27
N THR A 221 11.55 -6.23 -21.33
CA THR A 221 10.65 -6.16 -22.49
C THR A 221 9.23 -6.59 -22.18
N ASN A 222 9.04 -7.45 -21.18
CA ASN A 222 7.75 -7.98 -20.75
C ASN A 222 7.15 -7.21 -19.58
N VAL A 223 7.87 -6.19 -19.04
CA VAL A 223 7.43 -5.39 -17.90
C VAL A 223 6.77 -4.10 -18.37
N THR A 224 5.52 -3.92 -17.99
CA THR A 224 4.72 -2.71 -18.22
C THR A 224 4.42 -2.01 -16.90
N VAL A 225 4.54 -0.68 -16.90
CA VAL A 225 4.15 0.13 -15.75
C VAL A 225 2.64 0.38 -15.79
N VAL A 226 1.93 -0.11 -14.78
CA VAL A 226 0.49 0.13 -14.57
C VAL A 226 0.33 0.87 -13.24
N PRO A 227 0.08 2.19 -13.28
CA PRO A 227 0.11 3.03 -12.10
C PRO A 227 -1.01 2.72 -11.09
N PRO A 228 -0.98 3.32 -9.88
CA PRO A 228 -2.03 3.13 -8.89
C PRO A 228 -3.37 3.64 -9.40
N LEU A 229 -4.46 3.01 -8.94
CA LEU A 229 -5.81 3.40 -9.30
C LEU A 229 -6.30 4.55 -8.40
N PHE A 230 -6.91 5.56 -9.00
CA PHE A 230 -7.66 6.60 -8.29
C PHE A 230 -9.01 6.06 -7.81
N ASP A 231 -9.34 6.33 -6.56
CA ASP A 231 -10.62 5.97 -5.97
C ASP A 231 -11.55 7.18 -5.85
N PRO A 232 -12.60 7.27 -6.69
CA PRO A 232 -13.51 8.41 -6.70
C PRO A 232 -14.30 8.57 -5.37
N THR A 233 -14.41 7.53 -4.55
CA THR A 233 -15.14 7.61 -3.27
C THR A 233 -14.40 8.44 -2.22
N LEU A 234 -13.11 8.70 -2.42
CA LEU A 234 -12.30 9.54 -1.54
C LEU A 234 -12.40 11.05 -1.83
N VAL A 235 -13.15 11.46 -2.85
CA VAL A 235 -13.29 12.89 -3.22
C VAL A 235 -14.65 13.46 -2.82
N ALA A 236 -15.70 12.65 -2.81
CA ALA A 236 -17.06 13.06 -2.42
C ALA A 236 -17.32 12.67 -0.97
N ALA A 237 -17.05 13.56 -0.04
CA ALA A 237 -17.17 13.26 1.38
C ALA A 237 -17.89 14.40 2.12
N PRO A 238 -18.67 14.06 3.17
CA PRO A 238 -19.24 15.05 4.09
C PRO A 238 -18.15 15.79 4.86
N ASP A 239 -18.54 16.82 5.60
CA ASP A 239 -17.65 17.54 6.51
C ASP A 239 -17.03 16.61 7.55
N PHE A 240 -15.82 16.94 7.98
CA PHE A 240 -15.14 16.24 9.06
C PHE A 240 -15.22 17.08 10.34
N ASP A 241 -15.98 16.61 11.31
CA ASP A 241 -16.27 17.34 12.56
C ASP A 241 -15.03 17.69 13.42
N GLY A 242 -13.88 17.07 13.11
CA GLY A 242 -12.61 17.31 13.82
C GLY A 242 -11.80 18.51 13.31
N PHE A 243 -12.32 19.30 12.33
CA PHE A 243 -11.58 20.41 11.75
C PHE A 243 -12.19 21.76 12.17
N GLU A 244 -11.39 22.58 12.85
CA GLU A 244 -11.78 23.88 13.36
C GLU A 244 -11.77 24.95 12.25
N PRO A 245 -12.85 25.70 12.02
CA PRO A 245 -12.86 26.78 11.03
C PRO A 245 -11.79 27.86 11.31
N GLY A 246 -11.11 28.33 10.28
CA GLY A 246 -10.06 29.35 10.39
C GLY A 246 -8.70 28.82 10.83
N CYS A 247 -8.57 27.51 11.05
CA CYS A 247 -7.29 26.87 11.29
C CYS A 247 -6.69 26.30 9.98
N ILE A 248 -5.38 26.13 9.98
CA ILE A 248 -4.62 25.43 8.93
C ILE A 248 -4.56 23.95 9.31
N HIS A 249 -5.25 23.12 8.58
CA HIS A 249 -5.26 21.66 8.80
C HIS A 249 -4.24 20.97 7.89
N LEU A 250 -3.23 20.36 8.50
CA LEU A 250 -2.22 19.56 7.83
C LEU A 250 -2.48 18.08 8.14
N SER A 251 -2.86 17.29 7.14
CA SER A 251 -3.25 15.88 7.35
C SER A 251 -2.32 14.91 6.67
N TYR A 252 -1.84 13.94 7.44
CA TYR A 252 -1.18 12.72 6.97
C TYR A 252 -2.17 11.55 7.00
N LEU A 253 -2.34 10.86 5.86
CA LEU A 253 -3.31 9.79 5.69
C LEU A 253 -2.58 8.47 5.37
N GLY A 254 -2.04 7.81 6.40
CA GLY A 254 -1.29 6.57 6.22
C GLY A 254 -0.83 5.94 7.53
N ALA A 255 -0.39 4.69 7.47
CA ALA A 255 0.21 4.01 8.60
C ALA A 255 1.70 4.37 8.76
N PHE A 256 2.17 4.35 9.99
CA PHE A 256 3.59 4.38 10.30
C PHE A 256 4.09 2.99 10.63
N TYR A 257 5.14 2.57 10.00
CA TYR A 257 5.84 1.31 10.27
C TYR A 257 7.34 1.44 10.02
N ALA A 258 8.10 1.21 11.06
CA ALA A 258 9.55 1.23 11.01
C ALA A 258 10.08 -0.04 10.30
N PRO A 259 11.18 0.06 9.52
CA PRO A 259 11.98 1.27 9.28
C PRO A 259 11.59 2.05 8.01
N ILE A 260 10.52 1.67 7.31
CA ILE A 260 10.19 2.19 5.98
C ILE A 260 9.67 3.62 6.05
N ARG A 261 8.82 3.90 7.05
CA ARG A 261 8.13 5.18 7.18
C ARG A 261 7.91 5.50 8.65
N THR A 262 8.56 6.56 9.13
CA THR A 262 8.44 7.06 10.50
C THR A 262 8.08 8.55 10.51
N PRO A 263 7.48 9.09 11.58
CA PRO A 263 7.10 10.50 11.66
C PRO A 263 8.26 11.43 12.02
N ASP A 264 9.46 10.92 12.36
CA ASP A 264 10.53 11.69 12.98
C ASP A 264 10.88 12.97 12.21
N ALA A 265 11.08 12.87 10.89
CA ALA A 265 11.41 14.03 10.04
C ALA A 265 10.26 15.05 10.02
N ALA A 266 9.00 14.59 9.96
CA ALA A 266 7.83 15.45 10.00
C ALA A 266 7.71 16.18 11.35
N LEU A 267 7.85 15.45 12.45
CA LEU A 267 7.79 16.03 13.80
C LEU A 267 8.91 17.06 14.02
N LYS A 268 10.13 16.75 13.61
CA LYS A 268 11.27 17.68 13.67
C LYS A 268 10.99 18.94 12.88
N LEU A 269 10.54 18.82 11.61
CA LEU A 269 10.24 19.97 10.75
C LEU A 269 9.15 20.86 11.34
N LEU A 270 8.04 20.26 11.79
CA LEU A 270 6.89 20.98 12.36
C LEU A 270 7.24 21.63 13.70
N ASN A 271 8.07 20.99 14.53
CA ASN A 271 8.57 21.60 15.77
C ASN A 271 9.43 22.83 15.48
N LEU A 272 10.34 22.75 14.50
CA LEU A 272 11.16 23.88 14.05
C LEU A 272 10.27 24.99 13.44
N LEU A 273 9.21 24.64 12.71
CA LEU A 273 8.25 25.61 12.20
C LEU A 273 7.64 26.44 13.35
N LEU A 274 7.10 25.79 14.37
CA LEU A 274 6.49 26.51 15.50
C LEU A 274 7.51 27.24 16.38
N GLU A 275 8.77 26.87 16.32
CA GLU A 275 9.86 27.58 17.00
C GLU A 275 10.28 28.86 16.28
N ARG A 276 10.45 28.80 14.97
CA ARG A 276 10.95 29.91 14.13
C ARG A 276 9.82 30.85 13.67
N HIS A 277 8.63 30.32 13.51
CA HIS A 277 7.42 30.97 13.00
C HIS A 277 6.25 30.78 13.98
N PRO A 278 6.31 31.40 15.17
CA PRO A 278 5.34 31.22 16.25
C PRO A 278 3.92 31.65 15.88
N GLU A 279 3.75 32.44 14.83
CA GLU A 279 2.46 32.86 14.28
C GLU A 279 1.59 31.67 13.82
N PHE A 280 2.19 30.53 13.48
CA PHE A 280 1.44 29.30 13.14
C PHE A 280 0.91 28.58 14.37
N GLN A 281 1.50 28.77 15.57
CA GLN A 281 1.13 28.04 16.79
C GLN A 281 -0.37 28.06 17.11
N PRO A 282 -1.09 29.19 17.05
CA PRO A 282 -2.52 29.22 17.38
C PRO A 282 -3.42 28.62 16.30
N ARG A 283 -2.95 28.56 15.04
CA ARG A 283 -3.78 28.19 13.89
C ARG A 283 -3.49 26.82 13.28
N LEU A 284 -2.29 26.29 13.45
CA LEU A 284 -1.92 24.99 12.86
C LEU A 284 -2.54 23.84 13.64
N ARG A 285 -3.16 22.90 12.92
CA ARG A 285 -3.66 21.62 13.45
C ARG A 285 -3.07 20.50 12.60
N ILE A 286 -2.41 19.56 13.25
CA ILE A 286 -1.67 18.48 12.59
C ILE A 286 -2.39 17.16 12.88
N HIS A 287 -2.90 16.53 11.84
CA HIS A 287 -3.73 15.36 11.91
C HIS A 287 -3.00 14.13 11.36
N PHE A 288 -2.91 13.07 12.17
CA PHE A 288 -2.38 11.78 11.74
C PHE A 288 -3.48 10.73 11.76
N PHE A 289 -3.83 10.24 10.55
CA PHE A 289 -4.82 9.18 10.34
C PHE A 289 -4.11 7.90 9.90
N GLY A 290 -4.39 6.80 10.59
CA GLY A 290 -3.84 5.49 10.31
C GLY A 290 -3.27 4.81 11.53
N GLU A 291 -2.82 3.57 11.36
CA GLU A 291 -2.23 2.80 12.45
C GLU A 291 -0.86 3.37 12.83
N ILE A 292 -0.67 3.60 14.12
CA ILE A 292 0.59 4.05 14.70
C ILE A 292 1.13 2.91 15.56
N GLU A 293 2.19 2.25 15.07
CA GLU A 293 2.86 1.21 15.86
C GLU A 293 3.37 1.78 17.19
N TYR A 294 3.33 0.96 18.25
CA TYR A 294 3.79 1.36 19.59
C TYR A 294 5.23 1.92 19.59
N ALA A 295 6.12 1.32 18.77
CA ALA A 295 7.50 1.78 18.62
C ALA A 295 7.63 3.21 18.11
N VAL A 296 6.60 3.72 17.43
CA VAL A 296 6.56 5.07 16.83
C VAL A 296 5.94 6.09 17.79
N LYS A 297 5.09 5.65 18.74
CA LYS A 297 4.42 6.57 19.68
C LYS A 297 5.39 7.43 20.48
N ALA A 298 6.51 6.86 20.93
CA ALA A 298 7.53 7.59 21.67
C ALA A 298 8.16 8.77 20.90
N ALA A 299 8.08 8.78 19.57
CA ALA A 299 8.58 9.88 18.76
C ALA A 299 7.77 11.17 18.98
N PHE A 300 6.45 11.05 19.18
CA PHE A 300 5.57 12.21 19.42
C PHE A 300 5.87 12.88 20.75
N GLU A 301 6.22 12.12 21.80
CA GLU A 301 6.53 12.63 23.13
C GLU A 301 7.83 13.46 23.19
N GLN A 302 8.71 13.30 22.19
CA GLN A 302 9.97 14.05 22.09
C GLN A 302 9.77 15.53 21.73
N TYR A 303 8.57 15.90 21.26
CA TYR A 303 8.27 17.25 20.78
C TYR A 303 7.10 17.87 21.55
N PRO A 304 7.28 18.24 22.84
CA PRO A 304 6.18 18.71 23.69
C PRO A 304 5.52 20.02 23.17
N ARG A 305 6.24 20.82 22.39
CA ARG A 305 5.69 22.03 21.74
C ARG A 305 4.60 21.71 20.74
N LEU A 306 4.69 20.55 20.05
CA LEU A 306 3.69 20.12 19.07
C LEU A 306 2.41 19.57 19.70
N LEU A 307 2.48 19.05 20.94
CA LEU A 307 1.36 18.31 21.55
C LEU A 307 0.01 19.04 21.49
N PRO A 308 -0.06 20.38 21.74
CA PRO A 308 -1.34 21.11 21.64
C PRO A 308 -1.94 21.17 20.22
N ASN A 309 -1.10 20.96 19.21
CA ASN A 309 -1.47 21.06 17.79
C ASN A 309 -1.66 19.67 17.14
N LEU A 310 -1.33 18.58 17.86
CA LEU A 310 -1.36 17.21 17.33
C LEU A 310 -2.68 16.51 17.61
N HIS A 311 -3.25 15.91 16.58
CA HIS A 311 -4.46 15.11 16.62
C HIS A 311 -4.18 13.71 16.04
N LEU A 312 -4.13 12.70 16.91
CA LEU A 312 -3.87 11.30 16.54
C LEU A 312 -5.20 10.56 16.46
N HIS A 313 -5.69 10.31 15.23
CA HIS A 313 -7.01 9.70 15.01
C HIS A 313 -6.98 8.17 15.01
N GLY A 314 -5.79 7.57 14.82
CA GLY A 314 -5.67 6.12 14.70
C GLY A 314 -6.28 5.61 13.39
N LEU A 315 -6.65 4.33 13.39
CA LEU A 315 -7.32 3.71 12.26
C LEU A 315 -8.79 4.16 12.22
N VAL A 316 -9.18 4.80 11.14
CA VAL A 316 -10.53 5.32 10.91
C VAL A 316 -11.17 4.66 9.70
N GLU A 317 -12.49 4.73 9.58
CA GLU A 317 -13.22 4.22 8.44
C GLU A 317 -12.91 5.02 7.16
N ARG A 318 -13.16 4.41 6.01
CA ARG A 318 -12.80 4.99 4.71
C ARG A 318 -13.50 6.32 4.43
N GLU A 319 -14.75 6.44 4.83
CA GLU A 319 -15.56 7.65 4.71
C GLU A 319 -14.96 8.80 5.53
N GLN A 320 -14.41 8.51 6.70
CA GLN A 320 -13.70 9.49 7.52
C GLN A 320 -12.37 9.92 6.90
N VAL A 321 -11.65 9.00 6.24
CA VAL A 321 -10.44 9.35 5.45
C VAL A 321 -10.81 10.28 4.31
N ALA A 322 -11.92 10.00 3.60
CA ALA A 322 -12.42 10.83 2.52
C ALA A 322 -12.79 12.24 3.03
N ALA A 323 -13.54 12.31 4.13
CA ALA A 323 -13.92 13.56 4.78
C ALA A 323 -12.69 14.37 5.21
N ALA A 324 -11.71 13.73 5.86
CA ALA A 324 -10.46 14.38 6.25
C ALA A 324 -9.68 14.93 5.05
N MET A 325 -9.60 14.16 3.95
CA MET A 325 -8.93 14.59 2.72
C MET A 325 -9.66 15.79 2.07
N ALA A 326 -10.98 15.77 2.03
CA ALA A 326 -11.78 16.84 1.46
C ALA A 326 -11.65 18.16 2.24
N ASN A 327 -11.58 18.08 3.56
CA ASN A 327 -11.61 19.26 4.44
C ASN A 327 -10.23 19.75 4.90
N THR A 328 -9.14 18.98 4.71
CA THR A 328 -7.79 19.43 5.06
C THR A 328 -7.34 20.62 4.21
N THR A 329 -6.48 21.48 4.76
CA THR A 329 -5.87 22.60 4.01
C THR A 329 -4.67 22.10 3.21
N PHE A 330 -3.82 21.29 3.83
CA PHE A 330 -2.62 20.71 3.22
C PHE A 330 -2.58 19.20 3.45
N LEU A 331 -2.07 18.48 2.47
CA LEU A 331 -1.75 17.08 2.61
C LEU A 331 -0.27 16.91 2.93
N LEU A 332 0.03 16.09 3.91
CA LEU A 332 1.39 15.67 4.24
C LEU A 332 1.62 14.27 3.68
N ASN A 333 2.68 14.08 2.90
CA ASN A 333 3.17 12.77 2.51
C ASN A 333 4.57 12.53 3.07
N ILE A 334 4.76 11.37 3.67
CA ILE A 334 6.06 10.93 4.18
C ILE A 334 6.53 9.81 3.26
N GLY A 335 7.65 10.05 2.59
CA GLY A 335 8.24 9.14 1.61
C GLY A 335 8.67 7.80 2.23
N ASN A 336 8.70 6.78 1.39
CA ASN A 336 9.30 5.51 1.73
C ASN A 336 10.83 5.60 1.62
N THR A 337 11.53 4.80 2.40
CA THR A 337 12.98 4.60 2.23
C THR A 337 13.33 3.72 1.03
N THR A 338 12.33 3.14 0.37
CA THR A 338 12.47 2.32 -0.84
C THR A 338 12.21 3.14 -2.09
N THR A 339 12.93 2.82 -3.18
CA THR A 339 12.85 3.53 -4.48
C THR A 339 11.91 2.87 -5.49
N TYR A 340 11.31 1.73 -5.17
CA TYR A 340 10.50 0.91 -6.07
C TYR A 340 9.02 0.81 -5.69
N ASN A 341 8.61 1.48 -4.61
CA ASN A 341 7.21 1.49 -4.15
C ASN A 341 6.65 2.91 -4.18
N LEU A 342 5.45 3.07 -4.73
CA LEU A 342 4.67 4.29 -4.65
C LEU A 342 3.60 4.16 -3.56
N PRO A 343 3.44 5.15 -2.66
CA PRO A 343 2.35 5.12 -1.69
C PRO A 343 0.99 4.97 -2.37
N SER A 344 0.15 4.05 -1.91
CA SER A 344 -1.15 3.71 -2.53
C SER A 344 -2.12 4.90 -2.62
N LYS A 345 -1.95 5.91 -1.77
CA LYS A 345 -2.78 7.14 -1.77
C LYS A 345 -2.28 8.25 -2.70
N SER A 346 -1.23 8.01 -3.47
CA SER A 346 -0.65 9.04 -4.34
C SER A 346 -1.66 9.57 -5.38
N ALA A 347 -2.45 8.67 -5.99
CA ALA A 347 -3.49 9.08 -6.93
C ALA A 347 -4.64 9.84 -6.25
N ASP A 348 -4.99 9.49 -5.01
CA ASP A 348 -6.00 10.19 -4.23
C ASP A 348 -5.51 11.60 -3.84
N TYR A 349 -4.23 11.76 -3.47
CA TYR A 349 -3.64 13.07 -3.20
C TYR A 349 -3.64 13.96 -4.44
N LEU A 350 -3.27 13.42 -5.60
CA LEU A 350 -3.34 14.13 -6.87
C LEU A 350 -4.78 14.57 -7.20
N ALA A 351 -5.74 13.68 -6.98
CA ALA A 351 -7.17 13.91 -7.22
C ALA A 351 -7.81 14.92 -6.27
N SER A 352 -7.23 15.11 -5.07
CA SER A 352 -7.71 16.12 -4.14
C SER A 352 -7.52 17.56 -4.65
N GLY A 353 -6.52 17.76 -5.52
CA GLY A 353 -6.13 19.08 -6.02
C GLY A 353 -5.59 20.04 -4.96
N LYS A 354 -5.28 19.53 -3.76
CA LYS A 354 -4.80 20.32 -2.62
C LYS A 354 -3.28 20.47 -2.64
N PRO A 355 -2.72 21.50 -1.99
CA PRO A 355 -1.29 21.62 -1.80
C PRO A 355 -0.74 20.42 -1.00
N VAL A 356 0.41 19.90 -1.44
CA VAL A 356 1.05 18.72 -0.85
C VAL A 356 2.44 19.06 -0.35
N ILE A 357 2.71 18.70 0.89
CA ILE A 357 4.03 18.75 1.51
C ILE A 357 4.55 17.32 1.54
N HIS A 358 5.69 17.09 0.92
CA HIS A 358 6.31 15.78 0.82
C HIS A 358 7.69 15.76 1.50
N LEU A 359 7.91 14.77 2.36
CA LEU A 359 9.19 14.50 2.98
C LEU A 359 9.85 13.33 2.27
N SER A 360 10.81 13.64 1.40
CA SER A 360 11.53 12.67 0.59
C SER A 360 12.59 11.94 1.41
N ALA A 361 12.54 10.60 1.43
CA ALA A 361 13.45 9.75 2.19
C ALA A 361 14.34 8.87 1.30
N SER A 362 14.20 8.95 -0.02
CA SER A 362 14.95 8.15 -1.00
C SER A 362 15.30 8.96 -2.24
N GLU A 363 16.31 8.50 -2.98
CA GLU A 363 16.69 9.06 -4.28
C GLU A 363 16.98 7.87 -5.24
N PRO A 364 16.26 7.70 -6.36
CA PRO A 364 15.13 8.52 -6.80
C PRO A 364 13.88 8.37 -5.90
N ASP A 365 13.04 9.41 -5.87
CA ASP A 365 11.79 9.41 -5.11
C ASP A 365 10.58 9.20 -6.03
N THR A 366 9.86 8.11 -5.80
CA THR A 366 8.72 7.70 -6.63
C THR A 366 7.54 8.65 -6.52
N PHE A 367 7.33 9.26 -5.34
CA PHE A 367 6.24 10.20 -5.15
C PHE A 367 6.51 11.53 -5.84
N VAL A 368 7.75 12.02 -5.77
CA VAL A 368 8.17 13.24 -6.49
C VAL A 368 8.01 13.05 -8.00
N ALA A 369 8.45 11.91 -8.53
CA ALA A 369 8.26 11.59 -9.95
C ALA A 369 6.78 11.52 -10.35
N PHE A 370 5.95 10.88 -9.52
CA PHE A 370 4.51 10.77 -9.73
C PHE A 370 3.79 12.13 -9.70
N MET A 371 4.23 13.04 -8.82
CA MET A 371 3.63 14.37 -8.61
C MET A 371 4.33 15.49 -9.40
N ALA A 372 5.19 15.15 -10.37
CA ALA A 372 6.04 16.15 -11.07
C ALA A 372 5.25 17.30 -11.70
N ASP A 373 4.04 17.04 -12.21
CA ASP A 373 3.16 18.04 -12.81
C ASP A 373 2.22 18.75 -11.82
N HIS A 374 2.36 18.48 -10.51
CA HIS A 374 1.51 19.12 -9.51
C HIS A 374 2.09 20.49 -9.10
N PRO A 375 1.43 21.62 -9.42
CA PRO A 375 2.02 22.97 -9.25
C PRO A 375 2.14 23.41 -7.79
N MET A 376 1.51 22.69 -6.86
CA MET A 376 1.52 23.00 -5.43
C MET A 376 2.13 21.83 -4.64
N LEU A 377 3.30 21.36 -5.06
CA LEU A 377 4.11 20.37 -4.36
C LEU A 377 5.33 21.05 -3.73
N LEU A 378 5.46 20.93 -2.41
CA LEU A 378 6.71 21.20 -1.69
C LEU A 378 7.38 19.89 -1.33
N SER A 379 8.53 19.58 -1.92
CA SER A 379 9.32 18.39 -1.56
C SER A 379 10.57 18.79 -0.79
N LEU A 380 10.76 18.23 0.40
CA LEU A 380 11.88 18.48 1.31
C LEU A 380 12.59 17.16 1.60
N LYS A 381 13.92 17.12 1.49
CA LYS A 381 14.72 15.93 1.84
C LYS A 381 14.77 15.76 3.36
N THR A 382 14.53 14.54 3.85
CA THR A 382 14.49 14.26 5.30
C THR A 382 15.82 14.54 6.00
N GLU A 383 16.96 14.32 5.31
CA GLU A 383 18.29 14.64 5.82
C GLU A 383 18.59 16.15 5.87
N ALA A 384 17.86 16.96 5.11
CA ALA A 384 18.06 18.43 5.03
C ALA A 384 17.10 19.22 5.94
N ILE A 385 16.38 18.57 6.85
CA ILE A 385 15.47 19.26 7.77
C ILE A 385 16.25 20.16 8.73
N GLY A 386 16.10 21.47 8.53
CA GLY A 386 16.76 22.56 9.28
C GLY A 386 16.09 23.91 9.02
N ALA A 387 16.79 25.01 9.30
CA ALA A 387 16.26 26.37 9.19
C ALA A 387 15.70 26.68 7.79
N GLU A 388 16.47 26.39 6.74
CA GLU A 388 16.07 26.66 5.35
C GLU A 388 14.80 25.88 4.96
N ALA A 389 14.75 24.59 5.23
CA ALA A 389 13.56 23.77 4.96
C ALA A 389 12.34 24.28 5.73
N THR A 390 12.54 24.78 6.94
CA THR A 390 11.47 25.36 7.77
C THR A 390 10.96 26.67 7.20
N ASP A 391 11.83 27.57 6.73
CA ASP A 391 11.45 28.84 6.13
C ASP A 391 10.74 28.62 4.77
N LEU A 392 11.17 27.60 3.98
CA LEU A 392 10.46 27.17 2.79
C LEU A 392 9.05 26.64 3.11
N LEU A 393 8.90 25.85 4.17
CA LEU A 393 7.59 25.37 4.61
C LEU A 393 6.70 26.55 5.05
N ALA A 394 7.20 27.48 5.86
CA ALA A 394 6.43 28.63 6.31
C ALA A 394 5.91 29.47 5.13
N LYS A 395 6.78 29.73 4.15
CA LYS A 395 6.39 30.42 2.91
C LYS A 395 5.35 29.64 2.12
N PHE A 396 5.52 28.32 1.96
CA PHE A 396 4.59 27.46 1.24
C PHE A 396 3.19 27.45 1.90
N LEU A 397 3.13 27.37 3.24
CA LEU A 397 1.87 27.47 3.97
C LEU A 397 1.18 28.81 3.71
N ALA A 398 1.91 29.92 3.77
CA ALA A 398 1.35 31.25 3.52
C ALA A 398 0.86 31.42 2.06
N ASP A 399 1.62 30.94 1.08
CA ASP A 399 1.32 31.13 -0.34
C ASP A 399 0.13 30.27 -0.81
N PHE A 400 -0.13 29.10 -0.19
CA PHE A 400 -1.07 28.10 -0.67
C PHE A 400 -2.22 27.75 0.29
N GLU A 401 -2.38 28.41 1.44
CA GLU A 401 -3.40 28.10 2.46
C GLU A 401 -4.84 27.98 1.89
N ASN A 402 -5.17 28.83 0.91
CA ASN A 402 -6.51 28.84 0.31
C ASN A 402 -6.50 28.45 -1.17
N ARG A 403 -5.54 27.66 -1.59
CA ARG A 403 -5.40 27.22 -2.98
C ARG A 403 -5.87 25.79 -3.16
N GLN A 404 -6.53 25.57 -4.28
CA GLN A 404 -6.91 24.26 -4.78
C GLN A 404 -6.90 24.29 -6.31
N LEU A 405 -6.57 23.19 -6.97
CA LEU A 405 -6.65 23.09 -8.41
C LEU A 405 -8.11 23.16 -8.89
N SER A 406 -8.33 23.69 -10.07
CA SER A 406 -9.67 23.65 -10.69
C SER A 406 -10.07 22.21 -11.01
N ALA A 407 -11.37 21.96 -11.12
CA ALA A 407 -11.89 20.65 -11.47
C ALA A 407 -11.32 20.14 -12.81
N GLU A 408 -11.15 21.02 -13.81
CA GLU A 408 -10.56 20.68 -15.09
C GLU A 408 -9.09 20.29 -14.97
N ALA A 409 -8.32 21.02 -14.13
CA ALA A 409 -6.92 20.73 -13.89
C ALA A 409 -6.73 19.41 -13.13
N ILE A 410 -7.64 19.09 -12.21
CA ILE A 410 -7.67 17.80 -11.51
C ILE A 410 -7.98 16.69 -12.51
N GLU A 411 -9.09 16.82 -13.28
CA GLU A 411 -9.52 15.80 -14.23
C GLU A 411 -8.45 15.46 -15.26
N ALA A 412 -7.76 16.45 -15.80
CA ALA A 412 -6.68 16.25 -16.76
C ALA A 412 -5.55 15.38 -16.18
N ARG A 413 -5.25 15.55 -14.88
CA ARG A 413 -4.18 14.82 -14.19
C ARG A 413 -4.58 13.42 -13.75
N ILE A 414 -5.82 13.23 -13.28
CA ILE A 414 -6.27 11.93 -12.74
C ILE A 414 -6.79 10.98 -13.81
N LYS A 415 -7.07 11.45 -15.02
CA LYS A 415 -7.60 10.64 -16.13
C LYS A 415 -6.82 9.33 -16.34
N PRO A 416 -5.47 9.31 -16.37
CA PRO A 416 -4.70 8.06 -16.57
C PRO A 416 -4.87 7.04 -15.43
N TYR A 417 -5.29 7.48 -14.25
CA TYR A 417 -5.41 6.67 -13.03
C TYR A 417 -6.83 6.17 -12.76
N ARG A 418 -7.78 6.50 -13.62
CA ARG A 418 -9.16 6.01 -13.50
C ARG A 418 -9.26 4.51 -13.75
N ALA A 419 -10.21 3.85 -13.09
CA ALA A 419 -10.44 2.40 -13.21
C ALA A 419 -10.55 1.93 -14.68
N ALA A 420 -11.19 2.72 -15.54
CA ALA A 420 -11.32 2.40 -16.97
C ALA A 420 -9.97 2.28 -17.67
N GLN A 421 -9.06 3.27 -17.49
CA GLN A 421 -7.74 3.28 -18.11
C GLN A 421 -6.84 2.18 -17.58
N ILE A 422 -6.89 1.94 -16.28
CA ILE A 422 -6.12 0.87 -15.64
C ILE A 422 -6.62 -0.51 -16.09
N ALA A 423 -7.95 -0.71 -16.13
CA ALA A 423 -8.56 -1.95 -16.59
C ALA A 423 -8.22 -2.25 -18.05
N GLU A 424 -8.28 -1.24 -18.93
CA GLU A 424 -7.89 -1.31 -20.33
C GLU A 424 -6.40 -1.67 -20.49
N ALA A 425 -5.52 -1.07 -19.68
CA ALA A 425 -4.09 -1.39 -19.72
C ALA A 425 -3.82 -2.87 -19.42
N TYR A 426 -4.51 -3.45 -18.43
CA TYR A 426 -4.38 -4.88 -18.13
C TYR A 426 -4.92 -5.78 -19.24
N LEU A 427 -6.04 -5.42 -19.90
CA LEU A 427 -6.58 -6.20 -21.03
C LEU A 427 -5.60 -6.25 -22.19
N ARG A 428 -5.03 -5.10 -22.57
CA ARG A 428 -4.01 -5.03 -23.65
C ARG A 428 -2.78 -5.89 -23.37
N MET A 429 -2.42 -6.09 -22.12
CA MET A 429 -1.30 -6.96 -21.74
C MET A 429 -1.66 -8.46 -21.87
N LEU A 430 -2.94 -8.81 -21.94
CA LEU A 430 -3.42 -10.19 -22.09
C LEU A 430 -3.74 -10.55 -23.57
N GLU A 431 -3.82 -9.57 -24.45
CA GLU A 431 -3.96 -9.77 -25.88
C GLU A 431 -2.64 -10.25 -26.51
#